data_b48723635d5183a2a21dd2fc90a70b3c
#
_entry.id   b48723635d5183a2a21dd2fc90a70b3c
#
_cell.length_a   1.000
_cell.length_b   1.000
_cell.length_c   1.000
_cell.angle_alpha   90.00
_cell.angle_beta   90.00
_cell.angle_gamma   90.00
#
_symmetry.space_group_name_H-M   'P 1'
#
loop_
_entity.id
_entity.type
_entity.pdbx_description
1 polymer ?
#
loop_
_entity_poly.entity_id
_entity_poly.type
_entity_poly.pdbx_seq_one_letter_code
_entity_poly.pdbx_strand_id
1 'polypeptide(L)'
;MQRQRGALGTSVMNALWNSPDGATGNEVREAIAEPRPALTTVLTVLDRLRDKGLVHRDKQDSRGYRYFATVQRDETIVDSMVKSLTESTDRSLTLLNFAGNLTDDDRAILRRALDGK
;
A
#
# COMPACT_ATOMS: atom_id res chain seq x y z
N MET A 1 8.72 -21.62 -1.81
CA MET A 1 7.51 -20.99 -2.38
C MET A 1 7.85 -19.60 -2.89
N GLN A 2 7.49 -19.33 -4.13
CA GLN A 2 7.75 -18.01 -4.72
C GLN A 2 6.71 -17.01 -4.28
N ARG A 3 7.15 -15.76 -4.07
CA ARG A 3 6.23 -14.67 -3.74
C ARG A 3 5.40 -14.34 -4.98
N GLN A 4 4.16 -13.98 -4.77
CA GLN A 4 3.33 -13.46 -5.83
C GLN A 4 3.89 -12.10 -6.27
N ARG A 5 3.70 -11.79 -7.56
CA ARG A 5 4.11 -10.51 -8.11
C ARG A 5 3.41 -9.38 -7.36
N GLY A 6 4.16 -8.44 -6.84
CA GLY A 6 3.64 -7.32 -6.06
C GLY A 6 3.55 -7.54 -4.56
N ALA A 7 3.66 -8.80 -4.10
CA ALA A 7 3.58 -9.09 -2.66
C ALA A 7 4.72 -8.43 -1.89
N LEU A 8 5.92 -8.38 -2.47
CA LEU A 8 7.05 -7.74 -1.83
C LEU A 8 6.86 -6.23 -1.74
N GLY A 9 6.29 -5.60 -2.77
CA GLY A 9 5.96 -4.18 -2.72
C GLY A 9 5.01 -3.87 -1.58
N THR A 10 3.99 -4.70 -1.38
CA THR A 10 3.05 -4.56 -0.27
C THR A 10 3.75 -4.71 1.08
N SER A 11 4.64 -5.69 1.21
CA SER A 11 5.41 -5.89 2.45
C SER A 11 6.29 -4.69 2.78
N VAL A 12 6.94 -4.12 1.76
CA VAL A 12 7.77 -2.92 1.92
C VAL A 12 6.92 -1.74 2.37
N MET A 13 5.78 -1.51 1.71
CA MET A 13 4.89 -0.42 2.10
C MET A 13 4.37 -0.58 3.53
N ASN A 14 4.00 -1.81 3.92
CA ASN A 14 3.57 -2.07 5.29
C ASN A 14 4.66 -1.72 6.30
N ALA A 15 5.91 -2.06 6.01
CA ALA A 15 7.04 -1.73 6.88
C ALA A 15 7.16 -0.21 7.05
N LEU A 16 7.00 0.55 5.97
CA LEU A 16 7.10 2.01 6.01
C LEU A 16 5.91 2.64 6.73
N TRP A 17 4.69 2.11 6.53
CA TRP A 17 3.51 2.60 7.25
C TRP A 17 3.65 2.40 8.76
N ASN A 18 4.37 1.35 9.18
CA ASN A 18 4.62 1.07 10.60
C ASN A 18 5.84 1.84 11.13
N SER A 19 6.48 2.65 10.30
CA SER A 19 7.68 3.40 10.66
C SER A 19 7.48 4.89 10.36
N PRO A 20 6.71 5.60 11.19
CA PRO A 20 6.40 7.02 10.94
C PRO A 20 7.64 7.91 10.87
N ASP A 21 8.72 7.52 11.53
CA ASP A 21 10.00 8.25 11.47
C ASP A 21 10.90 7.78 10.34
N GLY A 22 10.37 6.93 9.45
CA GLY A 22 11.10 6.40 8.33
C GLY A 22 11.91 5.15 8.70
N ALA A 23 12.46 4.50 7.68
CA ALA A 23 13.26 3.29 7.87
C ALA A 23 14.36 3.22 6.80
N THR A 24 15.53 2.71 7.20
CA THR A 24 16.58 2.40 6.24
C THR A 24 16.23 1.14 5.46
N GLY A 25 16.93 0.90 4.35
CA GLY A 25 16.72 -0.33 3.59
C GLY A 25 16.89 -1.58 4.44
N ASN A 26 17.88 -1.60 5.33
CA ASN A 26 18.09 -2.72 6.24
C ASN A 26 16.94 -2.88 7.23
N GLU A 27 16.44 -1.80 7.78
CA GLU A 27 15.30 -1.82 8.70
C GLU A 27 14.03 -2.33 8.01
N VAL A 28 13.81 -1.90 6.77
CA VAL A 28 12.68 -2.41 5.98
C VAL A 28 12.82 -3.91 5.77
N ARG A 29 14.02 -4.36 5.38
CA ARG A 29 14.29 -5.78 5.17
C ARG A 29 14.01 -6.61 6.42
N GLU A 30 14.47 -6.14 7.57
CA GLU A 30 14.27 -6.84 8.84
C GLU A 30 12.79 -6.93 9.25
N ALA A 31 11.97 -5.99 8.81
CA ALA A 31 10.54 -5.99 9.10
C ALA A 31 9.76 -6.98 8.24
N ILE A 32 10.38 -7.54 7.20
CA ILE A 32 9.72 -8.48 6.30
C ILE A 32 9.89 -9.91 6.82
N ALA A 33 8.77 -10.66 6.85
CA ALA A 33 8.76 -12.04 7.34
C ALA A 33 9.56 -12.97 6.41
N GLU A 34 10.03 -14.06 6.99
CA GLU A 34 10.74 -15.09 6.22
C GLU A 34 9.82 -15.70 5.13
N PRO A 35 10.33 -16.05 3.96
CA PRO A 35 11.73 -15.92 3.55
C PRO A 35 12.08 -14.47 3.24
N ARG A 36 13.13 -13.97 3.90
CA ARG A 36 13.52 -12.56 3.80
C ARG A 36 14.29 -12.32 2.50
N PRO A 37 13.94 -11.29 1.71
CA PRO A 37 14.65 -11.01 0.47
C PRO A 37 16.05 -10.44 0.75
N ALA A 38 16.91 -10.45 -0.26
CA ALA A 38 18.20 -9.80 -0.18
C ALA A 38 18.02 -8.28 -0.08
N LEU A 39 18.98 -7.59 0.52
CA LEU A 39 18.93 -6.13 0.64
C LEU A 39 18.83 -5.46 -0.73
N THR A 40 19.59 -5.94 -1.72
CA THR A 40 19.54 -5.39 -3.08
C THR A 40 18.14 -5.46 -3.67
N THR A 41 17.41 -6.55 -3.39
CA THR A 41 16.04 -6.72 -3.84
C THR A 41 15.11 -5.69 -3.17
N VAL A 42 15.27 -5.49 -1.87
CA VAL A 42 14.50 -4.49 -1.12
C VAL A 42 14.75 -3.10 -1.66
N LEU A 43 16.01 -2.76 -1.92
CA LEU A 43 16.37 -1.44 -2.45
C LEU A 43 15.78 -1.22 -3.85
N THR A 44 15.77 -2.27 -4.69
CA THR A 44 15.14 -2.20 -6.01
C THR A 44 13.65 -1.93 -5.91
N VAL A 45 12.97 -2.59 -4.98
CA VAL A 45 11.53 -2.37 -4.75
C VAL A 45 11.28 -0.96 -4.25
N LEU A 46 12.10 -0.48 -3.31
CA LEU A 46 11.99 0.90 -2.81
C LEU A 46 12.15 1.92 -3.93
N ASP A 47 13.10 1.70 -4.85
CA ASP A 47 13.30 2.59 -5.99
C ASP A 47 12.08 2.60 -6.91
N ARG A 48 11.48 1.44 -7.16
CA ARG A 48 10.25 1.36 -7.98
C ARG A 48 9.10 2.09 -7.35
N LEU A 49 8.94 1.94 -6.04
CA LEU A 49 7.88 2.64 -5.30
C LEU A 49 8.12 4.15 -5.30
N ARG A 50 9.37 4.56 -5.23
CA ARG A 50 9.74 5.98 -5.35
C ARG A 50 9.36 6.53 -6.72
N ASP A 51 9.66 5.79 -7.78
CA ASP A 51 9.31 6.19 -9.14
C ASP A 51 7.80 6.37 -9.32
N LYS A 52 7.01 5.58 -8.57
CA LYS A 52 5.54 5.67 -8.59
C LYS A 52 5.00 6.76 -7.66
N GLY A 53 5.86 7.44 -6.92
CA GLY A 53 5.45 8.49 -5.99
C GLY A 53 4.89 8.00 -4.66
N LEU A 54 5.01 6.71 -4.36
CA LEU A 54 4.49 6.11 -3.13
C LEU A 54 5.46 6.18 -1.97
N VAL A 55 6.73 6.42 -2.25
CA VAL A 55 7.82 6.46 -1.27
C VAL A 55 8.72 7.65 -1.60
N HIS A 56 9.21 8.33 -0.57
CA HIS A 56 10.29 9.30 -0.74
C HIS A 56 11.43 8.93 0.20
N ARG A 57 12.59 9.54 0.00
CA ARG A 57 13.75 9.27 0.83
C ARG A 57 14.52 10.53 1.15
N ASP A 58 15.13 10.54 2.33
CA ASP A 58 16.04 11.61 2.75
C ASP A 58 17.40 11.01 3.02
N LYS A 59 18.44 11.73 2.62
CA LYS A 59 19.80 11.26 2.86
C LYS A 59 20.16 11.41 4.34
N GLN A 60 20.71 10.35 4.89
CA GLN A 60 21.20 10.30 6.28
C GLN A 60 22.72 10.26 6.24
N ASP A 61 23.37 11.42 6.41
CA ASP A 61 24.84 11.54 6.43
C ASP A 61 25.56 10.44 5.61
N SER A 62 26.50 9.72 6.21
CA SER A 62 27.27 8.67 5.53
C SER A 62 26.57 7.30 5.54
N ARG A 63 25.36 7.20 6.12
CA ARG A 63 24.68 5.91 6.32
C ARG A 63 23.72 5.54 5.21
N GLY A 64 23.60 6.39 4.18
CA GLY A 64 22.68 6.16 3.08
C GLY A 64 21.38 6.89 3.27
N TYR A 65 20.26 6.25 2.90
CA TYR A 65 18.96 6.88 2.87
C TYR A 65 18.01 6.31 3.90
N ARG A 66 17.11 7.18 4.37
CA ARG A 66 15.96 6.79 5.15
C ARG A 66 14.72 7.00 4.30
N TYR A 67 13.88 5.99 4.23
CA TYR A 67 12.70 5.94 3.36
C TYR A 67 11.43 6.17 4.16
N PHE A 68 10.46 6.83 3.53
CA PHE A 68 9.19 7.19 4.13
C PHE A 68 8.05 6.89 3.15
N ALA A 69 6.90 6.46 3.66
CA ALA A 69 5.71 6.35 2.83
C ALA A 69 5.21 7.75 2.51
N THR A 70 5.03 8.04 1.21
CA THR A 70 4.48 9.33 0.74
C THR A 70 2.96 9.35 0.90
N VAL A 71 2.32 8.18 0.67
CA VAL A 71 0.86 8.04 0.79
C VAL A 71 0.52 7.28 2.06
N GLN A 72 -0.61 7.62 2.65
CA GLN A 72 -1.10 6.91 3.82
C GLN A 72 -1.76 5.60 3.41
N ARG A 73 -1.82 4.65 4.36
CA ARG A 73 -2.38 3.33 4.10
C ARG A 73 -3.82 3.43 3.57
N ASP A 74 -4.63 4.27 4.19
CA ASP A 74 -6.05 4.39 3.83
C ASP A 74 -6.23 4.91 2.42
N GLU A 75 -5.42 5.89 2.00
CA GLU A 75 -5.45 6.41 0.63
C GLU A 75 -5.12 5.33 -0.39
N THR A 76 -4.12 4.50 -0.08
CA THR A 76 -3.71 3.40 -0.95
C THR A 76 -4.82 2.36 -1.09
N ILE A 77 -5.53 2.07 -0.01
CA ILE A 77 -6.66 1.14 -0.03
C ILE A 77 -7.77 1.67 -0.93
N VAL A 78 -8.12 2.94 -0.78
CA VAL A 78 -9.17 3.57 -1.59
C VAL A 78 -8.79 3.55 -3.08
N ASP A 79 -7.54 3.89 -3.40
CA ASP A 79 -7.05 3.87 -4.78
C ASP A 79 -7.16 2.47 -5.39
N SER A 80 -6.85 1.44 -4.61
CA SER A 80 -6.97 0.04 -5.05
C SER A 80 -8.42 -0.34 -5.31
N MET A 81 -9.33 0.11 -4.46
CA MET A 81 -10.77 -0.16 -4.62
C MET A 81 -11.30 0.50 -5.91
N VAL A 82 -10.95 1.75 -6.14
CA VAL A 82 -11.37 2.48 -7.34
C VAL A 82 -10.80 1.83 -8.59
N LYS A 83 -9.53 1.44 -8.55
CA LYS A 83 -8.88 0.76 -9.68
C LYS A 83 -9.59 -0.55 -10.00
N SER A 84 -9.88 -1.35 -8.99
CA SER A 84 -10.58 -2.63 -9.17
C SER A 84 -11.95 -2.42 -9.82
N LEU A 85 -12.67 -1.41 -9.37
CA LEU A 85 -13.98 -1.08 -9.93
C LEU A 85 -13.86 -0.65 -11.39
N THR A 86 -12.85 0.16 -11.71
CA THR A 86 -12.61 0.64 -13.07
C THR A 86 -12.29 -0.51 -14.03
N GLU A 87 -11.59 -1.54 -13.55
CA GLU A 87 -11.23 -2.71 -14.34
C GLU A 87 -12.36 -3.73 -14.48
N SER A 88 -13.47 -3.53 -13.80
CA SER A 88 -14.62 -4.43 -13.87
C SER A 88 -15.27 -4.40 -15.25
N THR A 89 -15.66 -5.56 -15.75
CA THR A 89 -16.36 -5.66 -17.06
C THR A 89 -17.83 -5.28 -16.94
N ASP A 90 -18.41 -5.38 -15.76
CA ASP A 90 -19.79 -4.97 -15.48
C ASP A 90 -19.80 -4.18 -14.17
N ARG A 91 -19.68 -2.87 -14.30
CA ARG A 91 -19.57 -1.98 -13.14
C ARG A 91 -20.81 -2.02 -12.25
N SER A 92 -22.00 -2.06 -12.88
CA SER A 92 -23.25 -2.12 -12.12
C SER A 92 -23.35 -3.38 -11.28
N LEU A 93 -23.04 -4.52 -11.87
CA LEU A 93 -23.07 -5.80 -11.15
C LEU A 93 -22.05 -5.82 -10.01
N THR A 94 -20.86 -5.30 -10.27
CA THR A 94 -19.81 -5.23 -9.26
C THR A 94 -20.26 -4.38 -8.07
N LEU A 95 -20.86 -3.22 -8.32
CA LEU A 95 -21.36 -2.35 -7.25
C LEU A 95 -22.49 -3.00 -6.46
N LEU A 96 -23.42 -3.70 -7.14
CA LEU A 96 -24.50 -4.39 -6.46
C LEU A 96 -23.97 -5.50 -5.55
N ASN A 97 -23.03 -6.28 -6.04
CA ASN A 97 -22.41 -7.34 -5.22
C ASN A 97 -21.62 -6.78 -4.05
N PHE A 98 -20.89 -5.68 -4.28
CA PHE A 98 -20.17 -5.01 -3.21
C PHE A 98 -21.12 -4.53 -2.12
N ALA A 99 -22.22 -3.88 -2.50
CA ALA A 99 -23.20 -3.39 -1.54
C ALA A 99 -23.79 -4.56 -0.71
N GLY A 100 -24.00 -5.71 -1.35
CA GLY A 100 -24.51 -6.89 -0.68
C GLY A 100 -23.57 -7.49 0.36
N ASN A 101 -22.28 -7.18 0.27
CA ASN A 101 -21.27 -7.68 1.20
C ASN A 101 -20.97 -6.70 2.34
N LEU A 102 -21.57 -5.52 2.33
CA LEU A 102 -21.35 -4.53 3.38
C LEU A 102 -22.16 -4.84 4.64
N THR A 103 -21.60 -4.50 5.78
CA THR A 103 -22.32 -4.55 7.05
C THR A 103 -23.36 -3.41 7.09
N ASP A 104 -24.30 -3.50 8.03
CA ASP A 104 -25.27 -2.42 8.22
C ASP A 104 -24.60 -1.10 8.60
N ASP A 105 -23.54 -1.18 9.40
CA ASP A 105 -22.76 0.00 9.79
C ASP A 105 -22.08 0.65 8.56
N ASP A 106 -21.46 -0.17 7.70
CA ASP A 106 -20.84 0.30 6.47
C ASP A 106 -21.86 0.99 5.57
N ARG A 107 -23.04 0.40 5.43
CA ARG A 107 -24.13 0.94 4.62
C ARG A 107 -24.57 2.31 5.14
N ALA A 108 -24.66 2.45 6.46
CA ALA A 108 -25.04 3.71 7.08
C ALA A 108 -24.02 4.81 6.79
N ILE A 109 -22.72 4.48 6.87
CA ILE A 109 -21.64 5.41 6.58
C ILE A 109 -21.72 5.85 5.12
N LEU A 110 -21.84 4.90 4.20
CA LEU A 110 -21.92 5.22 2.77
C LEU A 110 -23.14 6.05 2.44
N ARG A 111 -24.28 5.73 3.05
CA ARG A 111 -25.52 6.48 2.79
C ARG A 111 -25.36 7.94 3.18
N ARG A 112 -24.75 8.21 4.33
CA ARG A 112 -24.48 9.58 4.77
C ARG A 112 -23.54 10.31 3.80
N ALA A 113 -22.49 9.62 3.34
CA ALA A 113 -21.54 10.20 2.39
C ALA A 113 -22.21 10.53 1.06
N LEU A 114 -23.06 9.62 0.56
CA LEU A 114 -23.75 9.80 -0.72
C LEU A 114 -24.80 10.92 -0.65
N ASP A 115 -25.40 11.12 0.51
CA ASP A 115 -26.39 12.17 0.70
C ASP A 115 -25.74 13.56 0.86
N GLY A 116 -24.42 13.62 0.89
CA GLY A 116 -23.69 14.88 0.95
C GLY A 116 -23.74 15.59 2.30
N LYS A 117 -23.96 14.84 3.36
CA LYS A 117 -24.14 15.43 4.70
C LYS A 117 -23.22 14.83 5.73
#